data_53ec1135c752603e92ec21234b9d4836
#
_entry.id   53ec1135c752603e92ec21234b9d4836
#
_cell.length_a   1.000
_cell.length_b   1.000
_cell.length_c   1.000
_cell.angle_alpha   90.00
_cell.angle_beta   90.00
_cell.angle_gamma   90.00
#
_symmetry.space_group_name_H-M   'P 1'
#
loop_
_entity.id
_entity.type
_entity.pdbx_description
1 polymer ?
#
loop_
_entity_poly.entity_id
_entity_poly.type
_entity_poly.pdbx_seq_one_letter_code
_entity_poly.pdbx_strand_id
1 'polypeptide(L)'
;IERDCGSVDRVADPWAHAAGVNGRRSMVVDLPRTDPEGWDADRMPEVPIAQTVVWETHVGDFSNDPAGGFPESHRGKYLAFTDLGTTLDGHPDFPTGLSYLKKLGITAVQLMPIYDFGSVDETICSRYNWGYDPVNYNVPEGSYSTNPYDGSVRIREVKQMVQALHNAGIKVIMDVVYNHMFSPDNWFERIVP
;
A
#
# COMPACT_ATOMS: atom_id res chain seq x y z
N ILE A 1 -2.97 26.19 8.72
CA ILE A 1 -4.26 26.72 9.19
C ILE A 1 -3.97 27.87 10.15
N GLU A 2 -4.58 29.02 9.90
CA GLU A 2 -4.54 30.18 10.76
C GLU A 2 -5.70 30.08 11.78
N ARG A 3 -5.40 30.24 13.05
CA ARG A 3 -6.39 30.25 14.13
C ARG A 3 -6.84 31.70 14.40
N ASP A 4 -7.98 31.86 15.04
CA ASP A 4 -8.55 33.16 15.43
C ASP A 4 -7.60 34.02 16.29
N CYS A 5 -6.64 33.37 16.98
CA CYS A 5 -5.59 34.07 17.75
C CYS A 5 -4.37 34.49 16.91
N GLY A 6 -4.37 34.29 15.59
CA GLY A 6 -3.25 34.59 14.68
C GLY A 6 -2.09 33.60 14.73
N SER A 7 -2.21 32.49 15.48
CA SER A 7 -1.23 31.40 15.40
C SER A 7 -1.44 30.57 14.12
N VAL A 8 -0.34 30.05 13.56
CA VAL A 8 -0.38 29.20 12.36
C VAL A 8 0.06 27.79 12.73
N ASP A 9 -0.86 26.83 12.58
CA ASP A 9 -0.54 25.42 12.73
C ASP A 9 -0.18 24.80 11.38
N ARG A 10 0.91 24.05 11.38
CA ARG A 10 1.27 23.17 10.26
C ARG A 10 0.63 21.81 10.48
N VAL A 11 -0.20 21.41 9.55
CA VAL A 11 -0.95 20.15 9.60
C VAL A 11 -0.94 19.50 8.25
N ALA A 12 -1.10 18.17 8.22
CA ALA A 12 -1.39 17.48 6.99
C ALA A 12 -2.78 17.87 6.48
N ASP A 13 -2.96 17.88 5.18
CA ASP A 13 -4.28 18.09 4.58
C ASP A 13 -5.11 16.81 4.76
N PRO A 14 -6.28 16.84 5.46
CA PRO A 14 -7.13 15.67 5.65
C PRO A 14 -7.68 15.10 4.33
N TRP A 15 -7.67 15.88 3.27
CA TRP A 15 -8.12 15.50 1.94
C TRP A 15 -6.97 15.11 1.00
N ALA A 16 -5.74 15.06 1.50
CA ALA A 16 -4.61 14.65 0.69
C ALA A 16 -4.73 13.19 0.24
N HIS A 17 -4.42 12.94 -1.03
CA HIS A 17 -4.28 11.60 -1.58
C HIS A 17 -2.81 11.15 -1.65
N ALA A 18 -1.89 12.06 -1.39
CA ALA A 18 -0.46 11.80 -1.45
C ALA A 18 0.29 12.56 -0.36
N ALA A 19 1.34 11.95 0.14
CA ALA A 19 2.30 12.56 1.05
C ALA A 19 3.73 12.37 0.53
N GLY A 20 4.61 13.25 0.98
CA GLY A 20 6.05 13.06 0.86
C GLY A 20 6.57 12.13 1.95
N VAL A 21 7.87 11.88 1.91
CA VAL A 21 8.56 10.95 2.80
C VAL A 21 8.20 11.14 4.27
N ASN A 22 7.94 10.03 4.96
CA ASN A 22 7.54 9.97 6.37
C ASN A 22 6.25 10.75 6.69
N GLY A 23 5.35 10.90 5.72
CA GLY A 23 4.05 11.53 5.92
C GLY A 23 4.05 13.01 6.34
N ARG A 24 5.21 13.68 6.30
CA ARG A 24 5.38 15.01 6.90
C ARG A 24 4.74 16.16 6.12
N ARG A 25 4.42 15.95 4.86
CA ARG A 25 3.85 16.95 3.95
C ARG A 25 2.88 16.30 2.99
N SER A 26 1.72 16.89 2.86
CA SER A 26 0.81 16.54 1.78
C SER A 26 1.39 16.96 0.43
N MET A 27 1.09 16.22 -0.61
CA MET A 27 1.51 16.53 -1.98
C MET A 27 0.27 16.73 -2.85
N VAL A 28 0.33 17.75 -3.71
CA VAL A 28 -0.64 17.93 -4.79
C VAL A 28 -0.20 17.06 -5.96
N VAL A 29 -1.05 16.13 -6.35
CA VAL A 29 -0.79 15.19 -7.46
C VAL A 29 -1.89 15.25 -8.49
N ASP A 30 -1.52 15.05 -9.74
CA ASP A 30 -2.45 14.85 -10.85
C ASP A 30 -2.80 13.35 -10.88
N LEU A 31 -3.93 12.97 -10.27
CA LEU A 31 -4.34 11.57 -10.13
C LEU A 31 -4.41 10.81 -11.46
N PRO A 32 -4.97 11.36 -12.55
CA PRO A 32 -4.94 10.71 -13.86
C PRO A 32 -3.54 10.35 -14.35
N ARG A 33 -2.51 11.12 -14.03
CA ARG A 33 -1.13 10.80 -14.40
C ARG A 33 -0.52 9.65 -13.59
N THR A 34 -1.18 9.23 -12.54
CA THR A 34 -0.75 8.06 -11.75
C THR A 34 -1.34 6.75 -12.26
N ASP A 35 -2.23 6.81 -13.27
CA ASP A 35 -2.87 5.64 -13.83
C ASP A 35 -1.85 4.79 -14.62
N PRO A 36 -1.72 3.48 -14.34
CA PRO A 36 -0.99 2.58 -15.20
C PRO A 36 -1.75 2.35 -16.51
N GLU A 37 -1.06 1.81 -17.50
CA GLU A 37 -1.69 1.47 -18.78
C GLU A 37 -2.87 0.52 -18.57
N GLY A 38 -4.02 0.86 -19.19
CA GLY A 38 -5.25 0.07 -19.10
C GLY A 38 -6.05 0.23 -17.79
N TRP A 39 -5.68 1.18 -16.94
CA TRP A 39 -6.38 1.40 -15.66
C TRP A 39 -7.86 1.76 -15.80
N ASP A 40 -8.21 2.51 -16.83
CA ASP A 40 -9.60 2.87 -17.17
C ASP A 40 -10.48 1.66 -17.49
N ALA A 41 -9.87 0.56 -17.95
CA ALA A 41 -10.52 -0.70 -18.24
C ALA A 41 -10.45 -1.70 -17.07
N ASP A 42 -9.72 -1.41 -16.00
CA ASP A 42 -9.62 -2.28 -14.83
C ASP A 42 -10.99 -2.52 -14.19
N ARG A 43 -11.27 -3.74 -13.80
CA ARG A 43 -12.51 -4.14 -13.13
C ARG A 43 -12.22 -5.16 -12.06
N MET A 44 -12.79 -4.92 -10.88
CA MET A 44 -12.75 -5.91 -9.80
C MET A 44 -13.42 -7.21 -10.24
N PRO A 45 -12.77 -8.37 -10.04
CA PRO A 45 -13.34 -9.67 -10.39
C PRO A 45 -14.69 -9.93 -9.71
N GLU A 46 -15.65 -10.45 -10.46
CA GLU A 46 -16.96 -10.85 -9.91
C GLU A 46 -16.86 -12.25 -9.30
N VAL A 47 -16.73 -12.35 -8.01
CA VAL A 47 -16.74 -13.61 -7.25
C VAL A 47 -17.85 -13.55 -6.21
N PRO A 48 -18.82 -14.49 -6.21
CA PRO A 48 -19.86 -14.55 -5.20
C PRO A 48 -19.26 -14.68 -3.79
N ILE A 49 -19.91 -14.04 -2.80
CA ILE A 49 -19.40 -14.06 -1.42
C ILE A 49 -19.22 -15.48 -0.88
N ALA A 50 -20.14 -16.41 -1.23
CA ALA A 50 -20.08 -17.81 -0.83
C ALA A 50 -18.91 -18.59 -1.46
N GLN A 51 -18.25 -18.04 -2.48
CA GLN A 51 -17.09 -18.64 -3.16
C GLN A 51 -15.81 -17.85 -2.87
N THR A 52 -15.89 -16.84 -2.01
CA THR A 52 -14.74 -16.02 -1.68
C THR A 52 -13.82 -16.75 -0.71
N VAL A 53 -12.57 -16.94 -1.12
CA VAL A 53 -11.49 -17.46 -0.30
C VAL A 53 -10.50 -16.31 -0.09
N VAL A 54 -10.41 -15.83 1.14
CA VAL A 54 -9.58 -14.69 1.51
C VAL A 54 -8.22 -15.17 2.01
N TRP A 55 -7.16 -14.52 1.58
CA TRP A 55 -5.83 -14.67 2.12
C TRP A 55 -5.33 -13.30 2.58
N GLU A 56 -5.03 -13.20 3.87
CA GLU A 56 -4.49 -11.97 4.45
C GLU A 56 -2.97 -11.95 4.31
N THR A 57 -2.42 -10.78 3.99
CA THR A 57 -0.98 -10.60 3.85
C THR A 57 -0.53 -9.19 4.18
N HIS A 58 0.69 -9.11 4.70
CA HIS A 58 1.46 -7.88 4.83
C HIS A 58 2.26 -7.65 3.54
N VAL A 59 2.27 -6.41 3.00
CA VAL A 59 2.96 -6.11 1.73
C VAL A 59 4.44 -6.47 1.77
N GLY A 60 5.12 -6.17 2.89
CA GLY A 60 6.53 -6.50 3.07
C GLY A 60 6.77 -8.01 3.09
N ASP A 61 5.98 -8.76 3.87
CA ASP A 61 6.18 -10.20 4.06
C ASP A 61 5.90 -11.01 2.79
N PHE A 62 5.07 -10.49 1.90
CA PHE A 62 4.76 -11.14 0.63
C PHE A 62 5.98 -11.49 -0.20
N SER A 63 7.06 -10.68 -0.14
CA SER A 63 8.17 -10.80 -1.08
C SER A 63 9.55 -10.55 -0.48
N ASN A 64 9.66 -10.31 0.83
CA ASN A 64 10.91 -9.85 1.43
C ASN A 64 12.00 -10.94 1.50
N ASP A 65 11.61 -12.22 1.48
CA ASP A 65 12.56 -13.33 1.49
C ASP A 65 13.33 -13.40 0.17
N PRO A 66 14.68 -13.32 0.18
CA PRO A 66 15.51 -13.46 -1.01
C PRO A 66 15.28 -14.75 -1.80
N ALA A 67 14.95 -15.84 -1.10
CA ALA A 67 14.65 -17.13 -1.72
C ALA A 67 13.34 -17.13 -2.54
N GLY A 68 12.48 -16.13 -2.33
CA GLY A 68 11.20 -16.01 -3.02
C GLY A 68 11.28 -15.70 -4.52
N GLY A 69 12.47 -15.42 -5.05
CA GLY A 69 12.70 -15.19 -6.48
C GLY A 69 12.26 -13.82 -7.00
N PHE A 70 11.93 -12.89 -6.11
CA PHE A 70 11.56 -11.52 -6.49
C PHE A 70 12.80 -10.66 -6.81
N PRO A 71 12.70 -9.73 -7.79
CA PRO A 71 13.73 -8.71 -7.99
C PRO A 71 14.03 -7.96 -6.70
N GLU A 72 15.29 -7.69 -6.41
CA GLU A 72 15.71 -6.99 -5.19
C GLU A 72 14.99 -5.64 -5.01
N SER A 73 14.80 -4.89 -6.10
CA SER A 73 14.10 -3.62 -6.10
C SER A 73 12.60 -3.71 -5.78
N HIS A 74 12.00 -4.90 -5.90
CA HIS A 74 10.58 -5.13 -5.63
C HIS A 74 10.33 -5.82 -4.29
N ARG A 75 11.37 -6.34 -3.62
CA ARG A 75 11.20 -7.02 -2.33
C ARG A 75 10.61 -6.09 -1.28
N GLY A 76 9.55 -6.54 -0.65
CA GLY A 76 8.81 -5.76 0.33
C GLY A 76 8.04 -4.58 -0.22
N LYS A 77 7.82 -4.51 -1.55
CA LYS A 77 7.19 -3.38 -2.24
C LYS A 77 5.87 -3.77 -2.91
N TYR A 78 5.04 -2.76 -3.21
CA TYR A 78 3.80 -2.95 -3.99
C TYR A 78 4.06 -3.66 -5.32
N LEU A 79 5.17 -3.34 -5.98
CA LEU A 79 5.50 -3.91 -7.29
C LEU A 79 5.78 -5.42 -7.27
N ALA A 80 6.08 -6.01 -6.11
CA ALA A 80 6.24 -7.46 -6.00
C ALA A 80 4.98 -8.24 -6.43
N PHE A 81 3.80 -7.64 -6.27
CA PHE A 81 2.54 -8.24 -6.71
C PHE A 81 2.38 -8.24 -8.24
N THR A 82 3.22 -7.52 -8.96
CA THR A 82 3.24 -7.51 -10.44
C THR A 82 4.21 -8.51 -11.04
N ASP A 83 5.11 -9.09 -10.22
CA ASP A 83 6.12 -10.03 -10.69
C ASP A 83 5.49 -11.39 -10.99
N LEU A 84 5.67 -11.85 -12.22
CA LEU A 84 5.14 -13.13 -12.70
C LEU A 84 6.26 -14.18 -12.77
N GLY A 85 5.90 -15.44 -12.49
CA GLY A 85 6.82 -16.57 -12.66
C GLY A 85 7.91 -16.65 -11.59
N THR A 86 7.76 -15.97 -10.46
CA THR A 86 8.66 -16.11 -9.32
C THR A 86 8.56 -17.51 -8.71
N THR A 87 9.70 -18.04 -8.24
CA THR A 87 9.80 -19.40 -7.71
C THR A 87 10.77 -19.44 -6.55
N LEU A 88 10.55 -20.36 -5.61
CA LEU A 88 11.43 -20.56 -4.46
C LEU A 88 12.81 -21.11 -4.93
N ASP A 89 13.87 -20.38 -4.64
CA ASP A 89 15.25 -20.72 -5.02
C ASP A 89 15.43 -21.09 -6.49
N GLY A 90 14.57 -20.57 -7.39
CA GLY A 90 14.59 -20.87 -8.83
C GLY A 90 14.01 -22.24 -9.19
N HIS A 91 13.38 -22.95 -8.26
CA HIS A 91 12.76 -24.24 -8.53
C HIS A 91 11.39 -24.09 -9.21
N PRO A 92 11.22 -24.53 -10.46
CA PRO A 92 9.99 -24.29 -11.24
C PRO A 92 8.73 -24.92 -10.63
N ASP A 93 8.87 -25.98 -9.84
CA ASP A 93 7.75 -26.67 -9.20
C ASP A 93 7.20 -25.95 -7.97
N PHE A 94 7.96 -24.98 -7.45
CA PHE A 94 7.61 -24.21 -6.25
C PHE A 94 7.35 -22.74 -6.59
N PRO A 95 6.19 -22.42 -7.18
CA PRO A 95 5.83 -21.03 -7.48
C PRO A 95 5.69 -20.22 -6.19
N THR A 96 6.10 -18.97 -6.26
CA THR A 96 5.90 -17.94 -5.22
C THR A 96 5.01 -16.82 -5.73
N GLY A 97 4.78 -15.80 -4.93
CA GLY A 97 4.08 -14.60 -5.34
C GLY A 97 2.69 -14.87 -5.94
N LEU A 98 2.33 -14.10 -6.95
CA LEU A 98 1.03 -14.16 -7.58
C LEU A 98 0.72 -15.55 -8.18
N SER A 99 1.74 -16.25 -8.70
CA SER A 99 1.58 -17.61 -9.24
C SER A 99 1.21 -18.62 -8.14
N TYR A 100 1.77 -18.45 -6.94
CA TYR A 100 1.39 -19.27 -5.77
C TYR A 100 -0.05 -19.01 -5.34
N LEU A 101 -0.47 -17.73 -5.26
CA LEU A 101 -1.84 -17.37 -4.90
C LEU A 101 -2.86 -17.99 -5.86
N LYS A 102 -2.56 -17.97 -7.15
CA LYS A 102 -3.40 -18.64 -8.17
C LYS A 102 -3.45 -20.15 -7.97
N LYS A 103 -2.32 -20.78 -7.65
CA LYS A 103 -2.24 -22.25 -7.37
C LYS A 103 -3.04 -22.64 -6.14
N LEU A 104 -3.06 -21.76 -5.10
CA LEU A 104 -3.90 -21.96 -3.91
C LEU A 104 -5.39 -21.82 -4.19
N GLY A 105 -5.79 -21.18 -5.29
CA GLY A 105 -7.19 -20.95 -5.62
C GLY A 105 -7.87 -19.89 -4.75
N ILE A 106 -7.12 -18.96 -4.18
CA ILE A 106 -7.68 -17.81 -3.48
C ILE A 106 -8.34 -16.84 -4.45
N THR A 107 -9.36 -16.16 -3.99
CA THR A 107 -10.16 -15.23 -4.81
C THR A 107 -10.14 -13.81 -4.28
N ALA A 108 -9.56 -13.59 -3.11
CA ALA A 108 -9.37 -12.27 -2.53
C ALA A 108 -8.08 -12.23 -1.70
N VAL A 109 -7.33 -11.13 -1.84
CA VAL A 109 -6.23 -10.78 -0.95
C VAL A 109 -6.70 -9.65 -0.05
N GLN A 110 -6.61 -9.87 1.27
CA GLN A 110 -6.77 -8.81 2.26
C GLN A 110 -5.39 -8.29 2.61
N LEU A 111 -5.15 -7.03 2.27
CA LEU A 111 -3.90 -6.35 2.62
C LEU A 111 -4.02 -5.81 4.03
N MET A 112 -3.07 -6.13 4.91
CA MET A 112 -2.87 -5.40 6.16
C MET A 112 -2.69 -3.92 5.84
N PRO A 113 -2.92 -2.99 6.79
CA PRO A 113 -3.04 -1.57 6.47
C PRO A 113 -1.89 -1.04 5.62
N ILE A 114 -2.25 -0.36 4.54
CA ILE A 114 -1.33 0.27 3.59
C ILE A 114 -1.45 1.80 3.57
N TYR A 115 -2.17 2.37 4.52
CA TYR A 115 -2.15 3.81 4.72
C TYR A 115 -0.86 4.23 5.39
N ASP A 116 -0.41 5.45 5.07
CA ASP A 116 0.77 6.10 5.63
C ASP A 116 0.75 6.03 7.17
N PHE A 117 1.64 5.23 7.73
CA PHE A 117 1.69 4.90 9.16
C PHE A 117 2.97 5.43 9.81
N GLY A 118 2.97 5.49 11.15
CA GLY A 118 4.09 5.94 11.95
C GLY A 118 5.12 4.84 12.23
N SER A 119 6.04 5.11 13.13
CA SER A 119 7.03 4.16 13.68
C SER A 119 8.03 3.58 12.68
N VAL A 120 8.03 3.99 11.43
CA VAL A 120 9.02 3.63 10.42
C VAL A 120 9.69 4.88 9.84
N ASP A 121 10.91 4.73 9.38
CA ASP A 121 11.55 5.68 8.48
C ASP A 121 11.51 5.08 7.07
N GLU A 122 10.70 5.66 6.21
CA GLU A 122 10.48 5.19 4.84
C GLU A 122 11.75 5.21 3.97
N THR A 123 12.80 5.92 4.42
CA THR A 123 14.09 6.01 3.70
C THR A 123 15.02 4.84 3.98
N ILE A 124 14.72 4.07 5.03
CA ILE A 124 15.53 2.94 5.45
C ILE A 124 14.64 1.73 5.73
N CYS A 125 14.93 0.60 5.09
CA CYS A 125 14.25 -0.69 5.30
C CYS A 125 14.59 -1.29 6.68
N SER A 126 14.28 -0.61 7.80
CA SER A 126 14.83 -1.00 9.11
C SER A 126 13.83 -1.46 10.14
N ARG A 127 12.54 -1.26 9.93
CA ARG A 127 11.53 -1.62 10.93
C ARG A 127 10.33 -2.29 10.29
N TYR A 128 9.90 -3.37 10.92
CA TYR A 128 8.63 -4.01 10.64
C TYR A 128 7.50 -3.24 11.33
N ASN A 129 6.43 -2.95 10.61
CA ASN A 129 5.22 -2.34 11.14
C ASN A 129 3.99 -2.98 10.47
N TRP A 130 3.01 -3.35 11.26
CA TRP A 130 1.77 -3.93 10.74
C TRP A 130 0.84 -2.91 10.09
N GLY A 131 1.11 -1.60 10.28
CA GLY A 131 0.34 -0.52 9.68
C GLY A 131 -0.87 -0.04 10.50
N TYR A 132 -1.03 -0.52 11.75
CA TYR A 132 -2.16 -0.14 12.60
C TYR A 132 -1.95 1.14 13.40
N ASP A 133 -1.05 2.01 12.98
CA ASP A 133 -0.75 3.30 13.60
C ASP A 133 -0.74 4.44 12.55
N PRO A 134 -1.90 4.74 11.92
CA PRO A 134 -1.99 5.66 10.80
C PRO A 134 -1.59 7.09 11.18
N VAL A 135 -0.83 7.73 10.30
CA VAL A 135 -0.46 9.15 10.34
C VAL A 135 -1.32 9.95 9.38
N ASN A 136 -1.47 9.48 8.15
CA ASN A 136 -2.31 10.09 7.13
C ASN A 136 -3.29 9.05 6.56
N TYR A 137 -4.59 9.32 6.69
CA TYR A 137 -5.63 8.47 6.10
C TYR A 137 -5.66 8.62 4.57
N ASN A 138 -6.00 7.54 3.87
CA ASN A 138 -6.18 7.50 2.42
C ASN A 138 -4.93 7.90 1.58
N VAL A 139 -3.76 7.85 2.19
CA VAL A 139 -2.47 8.10 1.55
C VAL A 139 -1.69 6.78 1.54
N PRO A 140 -1.17 6.30 0.41
CA PRO A 140 -0.39 5.08 0.37
C PRO A 140 0.92 5.19 1.17
N GLU A 141 1.24 4.12 1.90
CA GLU A 141 2.48 4.00 2.68
C GLU A 141 3.72 4.05 1.79
N GLY A 142 4.70 4.87 2.17
CA GLY A 142 5.89 5.10 1.39
C GLY A 142 6.96 4.01 1.51
N SER A 143 7.04 3.31 2.63
CA SER A 143 8.02 2.22 2.81
C SER A 143 7.77 1.06 1.84
N TYR A 144 6.55 0.89 1.34
CA TYR A 144 6.18 -0.09 0.34
C TYR A 144 6.37 0.40 -1.10
N SER A 145 6.71 1.67 -1.32
CA SER A 145 7.01 2.22 -2.63
C SER A 145 8.50 2.10 -2.99
N THR A 146 8.79 2.04 -4.28
CA THR A 146 10.18 2.11 -4.76
C THR A 146 10.79 3.51 -4.63
N ASN A 147 9.93 4.53 -4.51
CA ASN A 147 10.35 5.91 -4.26
C ASN A 147 9.44 6.57 -3.20
N PRO A 148 9.84 6.56 -1.92
CA PRO A 148 9.05 7.15 -0.84
C PRO A 148 8.94 8.68 -0.91
N TYR A 149 9.80 9.35 -1.68
CA TYR A 149 9.80 10.81 -1.80
C TYR A 149 8.72 11.36 -2.72
N ASP A 150 8.19 10.53 -3.63
CA ASP A 150 7.21 10.93 -4.63
C ASP A 150 5.87 10.22 -4.42
N GLY A 151 4.89 10.96 -3.93
CA GLY A 151 3.53 10.45 -3.70
C GLY A 151 2.83 9.95 -4.99
N SER A 152 3.21 10.46 -6.16
CA SER A 152 2.67 9.98 -7.44
C SER A 152 3.15 8.56 -7.75
N VAL A 153 4.38 8.23 -7.37
CA VAL A 153 4.94 6.88 -7.52
C VAL A 153 4.20 5.91 -6.61
N ARG A 154 4.00 6.27 -5.33
CA ARG A 154 3.25 5.43 -4.38
C ARG A 154 1.86 5.07 -4.93
N ILE A 155 1.11 6.06 -5.40
CA ILE A 155 -0.24 5.86 -5.93
C ILE A 155 -0.19 4.96 -7.17
N ARG A 156 0.73 5.20 -8.09
CA ARG A 156 0.87 4.38 -9.31
C ARG A 156 1.16 2.92 -8.98
N GLU A 157 2.08 2.67 -8.06
CA GLU A 157 2.46 1.31 -7.67
C GLU A 157 1.32 0.56 -6.97
N VAL A 158 0.53 1.23 -6.11
CA VAL A 158 -0.70 0.65 -5.56
C VAL A 158 -1.68 0.29 -6.66
N LYS A 159 -1.90 1.17 -7.64
CA LYS A 159 -2.77 0.86 -8.80
C LYS A 159 -2.26 -0.32 -9.62
N GLN A 160 -0.96 -0.40 -9.86
CA GLN A 160 -0.34 -1.54 -10.55
C GLN A 160 -0.52 -2.85 -9.79
N MET A 161 -0.34 -2.84 -8.47
CA MET A 161 -0.61 -3.99 -7.60
C MET A 161 -2.07 -4.44 -7.71
N VAL A 162 -3.01 -3.51 -7.58
CA VAL A 162 -4.46 -3.80 -7.67
C VAL A 162 -4.79 -4.38 -9.04
N GLN A 163 -4.32 -3.76 -10.11
CA GLN A 163 -4.56 -4.22 -11.48
C GLN A 163 -3.98 -5.61 -11.74
N ALA A 164 -2.78 -5.90 -11.23
CA ALA A 164 -2.17 -7.23 -11.36
C ALA A 164 -2.98 -8.31 -10.64
N LEU A 165 -3.49 -8.02 -9.44
CA LEU A 165 -4.38 -8.92 -8.70
C LEU A 165 -5.72 -9.11 -9.43
N HIS A 166 -6.35 -8.04 -9.92
CA HIS A 166 -7.58 -8.11 -10.68
C HIS A 166 -7.41 -8.94 -11.98
N ASN A 167 -6.32 -8.73 -12.72
CA ASN A 167 -5.98 -9.50 -13.91
C ASN A 167 -5.75 -11.00 -13.60
N ALA A 168 -5.36 -11.30 -12.36
CA ALA A 168 -5.24 -12.68 -11.89
C ALA A 168 -6.56 -13.30 -11.41
N GLY A 169 -7.66 -12.56 -11.45
CA GLY A 169 -8.98 -12.97 -10.93
C GLY A 169 -9.11 -12.86 -9.41
N ILE A 170 -8.25 -12.07 -8.76
CA ILE A 170 -8.19 -11.93 -7.30
C ILE A 170 -8.66 -10.52 -6.90
N LYS A 171 -9.65 -10.43 -6.02
CA LYS A 171 -10.11 -9.17 -5.43
C LYS A 171 -9.08 -8.62 -4.45
N VAL A 172 -9.09 -7.31 -4.24
CA VAL A 172 -8.31 -6.64 -3.19
C VAL A 172 -9.25 -6.14 -2.10
N ILE A 173 -8.95 -6.50 -0.88
CA ILE A 173 -9.60 -5.99 0.33
C ILE A 173 -8.55 -5.17 1.08
N MET A 174 -8.88 -3.92 1.40
CA MET A 174 -8.02 -3.05 2.20
C MET A 174 -8.47 -3.10 3.65
N ASP A 175 -7.54 -3.42 4.57
CA ASP A 175 -7.74 -3.22 5.99
C ASP A 175 -7.51 -1.74 6.31
N VAL A 176 -8.46 -1.12 7.01
CA VAL A 176 -8.46 0.32 7.29
C VAL A 176 -8.62 0.61 8.76
N VAL A 177 -7.84 1.56 9.26
CA VAL A 177 -7.79 1.95 10.67
C VAL A 177 -8.28 3.39 10.81
N TYR A 178 -9.58 3.57 11.09
CA TYR A 178 -10.18 4.90 11.28
C TYR A 178 -10.50 5.25 12.73
N ASN A 179 -10.26 4.31 13.66
CA ASN A 179 -10.63 4.45 15.06
C ASN A 179 -9.56 5.14 15.93
N HIS A 180 -8.34 5.30 15.42
CA HIS A 180 -7.26 6.01 16.10
C HIS A 180 -6.18 6.48 15.12
N MET A 181 -5.25 7.31 15.59
CA MET A 181 -4.06 7.76 14.89
C MET A 181 -2.79 7.37 15.67
N PHE A 182 -1.64 7.47 15.00
CA PHE A 182 -0.31 7.17 15.56
C PHE A 182 0.00 7.88 16.87
N SER A 183 -0.45 9.13 17.03
CA SER A 183 -0.16 9.94 18.21
C SER A 183 -1.42 10.67 18.70
N PRO A 184 -1.64 10.74 20.02
CA PRO A 184 -2.70 11.60 20.57
C PRO A 184 -2.44 13.09 20.29
N ASP A 185 -1.18 13.50 20.10
CA ASP A 185 -0.81 14.85 19.66
C ASP A 185 -0.75 14.91 18.12
N ASN A 186 -1.83 14.47 17.49
CA ASN A 186 -1.97 14.50 16.05
C ASN A 186 -2.63 15.83 15.59
N TRP A 187 -2.58 16.07 14.30
CA TRP A 187 -3.08 17.33 13.74
C TRP A 187 -4.62 17.42 13.77
N PHE A 188 -5.35 16.31 13.80
CA PHE A 188 -6.82 16.33 13.95
C PHE A 188 -7.20 16.92 15.32
N GLU A 189 -6.61 16.40 16.40
CA GLU A 189 -6.86 16.88 17.75
C GLU A 189 -6.49 18.36 17.94
N ARG A 190 -5.50 18.85 17.21
CA ARG A 190 -5.10 20.25 17.24
C ARG A 190 -6.10 21.19 16.57
N ILE A 191 -6.87 20.69 15.61
CA ILE A 191 -7.78 21.51 14.79
C ILE A 191 -9.22 21.32 15.21
N VAL A 192 -9.62 20.09 15.48
CA VAL A 192 -10.98 19.69 15.86
C VAL A 192 -10.88 18.76 17.07
N PRO A 193 -10.64 19.31 18.29
CA PRO A 193 -10.50 18.52 19.51
C PRO A 193 -11.83 17.86 19.92
#